data_7db35aefa45adae75a571f13e5b5cb3d
#
_entry.id   7db35aefa45adae75a571f13e5b5cb3d
#
_cell.length_a   1.000
_cell.length_b   1.000
_cell.length_c   1.000
_cell.angle_alpha   90.00
_cell.angle_beta   90.00
_cell.angle_gamma   90.00
#
_symmetry.space_group_name_H-M   'P 1'
#
loop_
_entity.id
_entity.type
_entity.pdbx_description
1 polymer ?
#
loop_
_entity_poly.entity_id
_entity_poly.type
_entity_poly.pdbx_seq_one_letter_code
_entity_poly.pdbx_strand_id
1 'polypeptide(L)'
;MNVLIFGGSGWVGHSIAQKLYEEKIPCTIVSRGQKTTYLNEIPHIPSIRADKNNEEDMKNIFASATYTHVIDSVPTQACISHIRKYAKNLQHYIHCSSTGGYAPLPFIPCNETAPYKGFAYGNAWDFKRDLDNCVMDLFRKEGFPATVIRPCYITGPGLLPQDNLGGRRKDFITDIIAENVLDLPGDGSTLLQPIHVKHLANSFFLALMHPLACKGEIYNITLSHALPLNEYLRLTASVFGKQPEIHYMTIEDILAKYGSKVNEIGLKFLACHMCFTTEKARRDLEYMPKYTPEDAIIETALWAEKFIRG
;
A
#
# COMPACT_ATOMS: atom_id res chain seq x y z
N MET A 1 -1.11 19.93 -16.00
CA MET A 1 -1.18 19.15 -14.75
C MET A 1 0.06 19.47 -13.93
N ASN A 2 -0.10 19.77 -12.62
CA ASN A 2 1.00 19.93 -11.66
C ASN A 2 0.59 19.17 -10.41
N VAL A 3 1.37 18.15 -10.02
CA VAL A 3 0.99 17.16 -9.02
C VAL A 3 1.76 17.39 -7.72
N LEU A 4 1.07 17.44 -6.58
CA LEU A 4 1.66 17.45 -5.25
C LEU A 4 1.51 16.05 -4.62
N ILE A 5 2.60 15.46 -4.11
CA ILE A 5 2.60 14.13 -3.54
C ILE A 5 2.96 14.20 -2.06
N PHE A 6 1.99 13.94 -1.17
CA PHE A 6 2.26 13.79 0.26
C PHE A 6 2.74 12.38 0.58
N GLY A 7 3.77 12.31 1.43
CA GLY A 7 4.43 11.05 1.79
C GLY A 7 5.45 10.57 0.76
N GLY A 8 5.98 11.48 -0.06
CA GLY A 8 6.94 11.16 -1.14
C GLY A 8 8.27 10.53 -0.69
N SER A 9 8.64 10.62 0.60
CA SER A 9 9.79 9.91 1.18
C SER A 9 9.48 8.48 1.63
N GLY A 10 8.21 8.07 1.59
CA GLY A 10 7.76 6.72 1.88
C GLY A 10 7.77 5.84 0.63
N TRP A 11 7.68 4.53 0.82
CA TRP A 11 7.77 3.54 -0.26
C TRP A 11 6.76 3.76 -1.40
N VAL A 12 5.48 3.90 -1.06
CA VAL A 12 4.41 4.13 -2.05
C VAL A 12 4.56 5.50 -2.72
N GLY A 13 4.71 6.56 -1.92
CA GLY A 13 4.85 7.92 -2.45
C GLY A 13 6.08 8.11 -3.33
N HIS A 14 7.21 7.51 -2.93
CA HIS A 14 8.42 7.47 -3.76
C HIS A 14 8.17 6.79 -5.11
N SER A 15 7.53 5.60 -5.09
CA SER A 15 7.26 4.86 -6.34
C SER A 15 6.28 5.59 -7.24
N ILE A 16 5.31 6.32 -6.67
CA ILE A 16 4.41 7.20 -7.43
C ILE A 16 5.21 8.35 -8.07
N ALA A 17 6.08 9.01 -7.29
CA ALA A 17 6.91 10.11 -7.80
C ALA A 17 7.83 9.62 -8.94
N GLN A 18 8.44 8.44 -8.78
CA GLN A 18 9.26 7.81 -9.83
C GLN A 18 8.43 7.58 -11.10
N LYS A 19 7.22 7.00 -10.98
CA LYS A 19 6.33 6.78 -12.13
C LYS A 19 5.96 8.07 -12.84
N LEU A 20 5.61 9.13 -12.10
CA LEU A 20 5.27 10.43 -12.72
C LEU A 20 6.49 11.06 -13.41
N TYR A 21 7.67 10.92 -12.84
CA TYR A 21 8.92 11.38 -13.46
C TYR A 21 9.19 10.66 -14.80
N GLU A 22 9.03 9.34 -14.84
CA GLU A 22 9.18 8.52 -16.07
C GLU A 22 8.18 8.95 -17.15
N GLU A 23 6.96 9.29 -16.76
CA GLU A 23 5.90 9.79 -17.66
C GLU A 23 6.00 11.29 -17.98
N LYS A 24 7.06 11.97 -17.49
CA LYS A 24 7.30 13.41 -17.69
C LYS A 24 6.18 14.31 -17.15
N ILE A 25 5.51 13.86 -16.09
CA ILE A 25 4.48 14.66 -15.41
C ILE A 25 5.14 15.47 -14.29
N PRO A 26 5.02 16.80 -14.29
CA PRO A 26 5.55 17.64 -13.24
C PRO A 26 4.95 17.28 -11.89
N CYS A 27 5.82 16.97 -10.91
CA CYS A 27 5.39 16.67 -9.55
C CYS A 27 6.36 17.25 -8.51
N THR A 28 5.83 17.52 -7.33
CA THR A 28 6.58 17.95 -6.15
C THR A 28 6.25 17.02 -5.00
N ILE A 29 7.26 16.50 -4.30
CA ILE A 29 7.05 15.67 -3.12
C ILE A 29 7.04 16.51 -1.85
N VAL A 30 6.19 16.13 -0.89
CA VAL A 30 6.16 16.73 0.45
C VAL A 30 6.40 15.64 1.49
N SER A 31 7.35 15.90 2.39
CA SER A 31 7.66 14.98 3.48
C SER A 31 8.26 15.73 4.68
N ARG A 32 8.24 15.09 5.85
CA ARG A 32 8.92 15.60 7.05
C ARG A 32 10.43 15.38 7.04
N GLY A 33 10.98 14.83 5.96
CA GLY A 33 12.40 14.50 5.82
C GLY A 33 12.78 13.15 6.45
N GLN A 34 11.83 12.38 6.98
CA GLN A 34 12.07 11.01 7.45
C GLN A 34 11.89 10.04 6.29
N LYS A 35 12.95 9.31 5.98
CA LYS A 35 12.93 8.27 4.94
C LYS A 35 12.43 6.96 5.52
N THR A 36 11.37 6.39 4.94
CA THR A 36 10.76 5.13 5.39
C THR A 36 10.86 4.01 4.36
N THR A 37 11.68 4.18 3.34
CA THR A 37 12.00 3.17 2.32
C THR A 37 13.51 3.05 2.17
N TYR A 38 13.96 1.88 1.72
CA TYR A 38 15.36 1.62 1.38
C TYR A 38 15.74 2.03 -0.06
N LEU A 39 14.79 2.56 -0.84
CA LEU A 39 15.07 3.09 -2.18
C LEU A 39 15.90 4.37 -2.11
N ASN A 40 16.74 4.59 -3.12
CA ASN A 40 17.49 5.84 -3.24
C ASN A 40 16.56 7.01 -3.55
N GLU A 41 16.99 8.23 -3.22
CA GLU A 41 16.28 9.44 -3.61
C GLU A 41 16.19 9.56 -5.14
N ILE A 42 15.13 10.16 -5.63
CA ILE A 42 14.94 10.40 -7.06
C ILE A 42 15.57 11.76 -7.38
N PRO A 43 16.68 11.76 -8.16
CA PRO A 43 17.29 13.04 -8.59
C PRO A 43 16.27 13.88 -9.36
N HIS A 44 16.33 15.21 -9.18
CA HIS A 44 15.59 16.20 -9.96
C HIS A 44 14.06 16.31 -9.68
N ILE A 45 13.49 15.57 -8.72
CA ILE A 45 12.12 15.82 -8.29
C ILE A 45 12.16 16.88 -7.16
N PRO A 46 11.46 18.02 -7.34
CA PRO A 46 11.33 19.04 -6.30
C PRO A 46 10.78 18.45 -4.99
N SER A 47 11.38 18.84 -3.88
CA SER A 47 11.00 18.36 -2.55
C SER A 47 10.76 19.52 -1.59
N ILE A 48 9.66 19.47 -0.85
CA ILE A 48 9.31 20.41 0.21
C ILE A 48 9.35 19.66 1.55
N ARG A 49 10.11 20.19 2.51
CA ARG A 49 10.10 19.68 3.88
C ARG A 49 9.00 20.38 4.66
N ALA A 50 7.93 19.67 4.98
CA ALA A 50 6.77 20.21 5.70
C ALA A 50 5.97 19.10 6.38
N ASP A 51 5.18 19.45 7.40
CA ASP A 51 4.18 18.57 8.00
C ASP A 51 2.79 18.91 7.47
N LYS A 52 2.21 17.99 6.69
CA LYS A 52 0.86 18.15 6.14
C LYS A 52 -0.26 18.26 7.19
N ASN A 53 0.02 17.92 8.45
CA ASN A 53 -0.90 18.12 9.56
C ASN A 53 -0.78 19.53 10.20
N ASN A 54 0.27 20.27 9.85
CA ASN A 54 0.45 21.65 10.26
C ASN A 54 -0.24 22.60 9.27
N GLU A 55 -1.14 23.45 9.77
CA GLU A 55 -1.95 24.33 8.94
C GLU A 55 -1.12 25.39 8.21
N GLU A 56 -0.12 25.98 8.90
CA GLU A 56 0.73 27.02 8.29
C GLU A 56 1.63 26.44 7.20
N ASP A 57 2.18 25.24 7.40
CA ASP A 57 2.93 24.53 6.35
C ASP A 57 2.06 24.34 5.10
N MET A 58 0.83 23.86 5.28
CA MET A 58 -0.10 23.63 4.16
C MET A 58 -0.50 24.90 3.46
N LYS A 59 -0.76 25.98 4.19
CA LYS A 59 -1.02 27.30 3.62
C LYS A 59 0.16 27.79 2.77
N ASN A 60 1.38 27.65 3.28
CA ASN A 60 2.60 28.05 2.58
C ASN A 60 2.84 27.21 1.31
N ILE A 61 2.61 25.89 1.36
CA ILE A 61 2.73 24.99 0.19
C ILE A 61 1.79 25.48 -0.93
N PHE A 62 0.50 25.67 -0.62
CA PHE A 62 -0.48 26.07 -1.65
C PHE A 62 -0.37 27.54 -2.07
N ALA A 63 0.31 28.39 -1.27
CA ALA A 63 0.66 29.74 -1.68
C ALA A 63 1.88 29.81 -2.58
N SER A 64 2.82 28.86 -2.47
CA SER A 64 4.08 28.86 -3.21
C SER A 64 3.93 28.46 -4.68
N ALA A 65 2.93 27.65 -5.01
CA ALA A 65 2.67 27.20 -6.39
C ALA A 65 1.21 26.75 -6.57
N THR A 66 0.75 26.76 -7.83
CA THR A 66 -0.56 26.20 -8.18
C THR A 66 -0.46 24.71 -8.43
N TYR A 67 -0.94 23.92 -7.48
CA TYR A 67 -1.11 22.48 -7.64
C TYR A 67 -2.55 22.17 -8.04
N THR A 68 -2.70 21.48 -9.17
CA THR A 68 -4.02 21.09 -9.68
C THR A 68 -4.42 19.67 -9.29
N HIS A 69 -3.45 18.85 -8.93
CA HIS A 69 -3.65 17.45 -8.55
C HIS A 69 -2.88 17.16 -7.25
N VAL A 70 -3.49 16.39 -6.39
CA VAL A 70 -2.88 15.99 -5.12
C VAL A 70 -2.99 14.48 -4.98
N ILE A 71 -1.86 13.81 -4.67
CA ILE A 71 -1.81 12.41 -4.28
C ILE A 71 -1.39 12.34 -2.81
N ASP A 72 -2.21 11.74 -1.96
CA ASP A 72 -1.87 11.53 -0.56
C ASP A 72 -1.64 10.04 -0.29
N SER A 73 -0.37 9.64 -0.22
CA SER A 73 0.02 8.24 0.01
C SER A 73 -0.12 7.79 1.48
N VAL A 74 -0.30 8.72 2.40
CA VAL A 74 -0.45 8.48 3.85
C VAL A 74 -1.51 9.42 4.46
N PRO A 75 -2.76 9.37 4.01
CA PRO A 75 -3.78 10.36 4.31
C PRO A 75 -4.08 10.50 5.80
N THR A 76 -4.44 11.72 6.18
CA THR A 76 -4.91 12.07 7.52
C THR A 76 -6.09 13.03 7.44
N GLN A 77 -6.92 13.05 8.46
CA GLN A 77 -8.08 13.97 8.53
C GLN A 77 -7.65 15.45 8.43
N ALA A 78 -6.56 15.82 9.12
CA ALA A 78 -6.03 17.18 9.06
C ALA A 78 -5.59 17.55 7.64
N CYS A 79 -4.84 16.65 6.96
CA CYS A 79 -4.38 16.88 5.59
C CYS A 79 -5.56 17.10 4.62
N ILE A 80 -6.60 16.26 4.68
CA ILE A 80 -7.81 16.40 3.85
C ILE A 80 -8.47 17.76 4.09
N SER A 81 -8.62 18.17 5.37
CA SER A 81 -9.20 19.46 5.72
C SER A 81 -8.39 20.64 5.19
N HIS A 82 -7.06 20.57 5.28
CA HIS A 82 -6.18 21.61 4.77
C HIS A 82 -6.20 21.69 3.23
N ILE A 83 -6.19 20.54 2.53
CA ILE A 83 -6.32 20.49 1.07
C ILE A 83 -7.62 21.15 0.64
N ARG A 84 -8.76 20.81 1.26
CA ARG A 84 -10.06 21.41 0.99
C ARG A 84 -10.04 22.93 1.20
N LYS A 85 -9.33 23.42 2.24
CA LYS A 85 -9.24 24.84 2.57
C LYS A 85 -8.33 25.63 1.62
N TYR A 86 -7.17 25.09 1.26
CA TYR A 86 -6.10 25.85 0.61
C TYR A 86 -5.89 25.51 -0.88
N ALA A 87 -6.24 24.30 -1.33
CA ALA A 87 -6.06 23.89 -2.74
C ALA A 87 -7.16 24.43 -3.66
N LYS A 88 -7.19 25.76 -3.89
CA LYS A 88 -8.29 26.46 -4.60
C LYS A 88 -8.48 26.02 -6.05
N ASN A 89 -7.44 25.51 -6.71
CA ASN A 89 -7.45 25.04 -8.10
C ASN A 89 -7.43 23.52 -8.22
N LEU A 90 -7.85 22.81 -7.15
CA LEU A 90 -7.84 21.36 -7.12
C LEU A 90 -8.78 20.78 -8.16
N GLN A 91 -8.23 19.98 -9.06
CA GLN A 91 -8.96 19.25 -10.08
C GLN A 91 -9.11 17.78 -9.74
N HIS A 92 -8.16 17.21 -8.97
CA HIS A 92 -8.21 15.81 -8.55
C HIS A 92 -7.41 15.58 -7.27
N TYR A 93 -8.00 14.83 -6.33
CA TYR A 93 -7.38 14.31 -5.11
C TYR A 93 -7.42 12.79 -5.13
N ILE A 94 -6.26 12.14 -5.05
CA ILE A 94 -6.17 10.67 -5.04
C ILE A 94 -5.66 10.22 -3.67
N HIS A 95 -6.46 9.41 -3.02
CA HIS A 95 -6.30 8.96 -1.64
C HIS A 95 -5.82 7.52 -1.59
N CYS A 96 -4.70 7.25 -0.90
CA CYS A 96 -4.20 5.88 -0.68
C CYS A 96 -4.80 5.29 0.60
N SER A 97 -5.71 4.36 0.43
CA SER A 97 -6.33 3.60 1.52
C SER A 97 -5.69 2.19 1.67
N SER A 98 -6.49 1.16 1.93
CA SER A 98 -6.06 -0.25 2.02
C SER A 98 -7.26 -1.18 1.87
N THR A 99 -7.06 -2.37 1.30
CA THR A 99 -8.08 -3.43 1.33
C THR A 99 -8.28 -4.06 2.70
N GLY A 100 -7.39 -3.78 3.66
CA GLY A 100 -7.43 -4.37 5.00
C GLY A 100 -8.73 -4.13 5.77
N GLY A 101 -9.44 -3.04 5.50
CA GLY A 101 -10.72 -2.76 6.16
C GLY A 101 -11.90 -3.63 5.70
N TYR A 102 -11.70 -4.52 4.72
CA TYR A 102 -12.70 -5.54 4.37
C TYR A 102 -12.59 -6.81 5.22
N ALA A 103 -11.45 -7.05 5.86
CA ALA A 103 -11.20 -8.33 6.53
C ALA A 103 -11.96 -8.47 7.87
N PRO A 104 -12.57 -9.65 8.13
CA PRO A 104 -12.64 -10.81 7.25
C PRO A 104 -13.56 -10.57 6.04
N LEU A 105 -13.19 -11.15 4.89
CA LEU A 105 -13.93 -10.94 3.63
C LEU A 105 -15.30 -11.60 3.68
N PRO A 106 -16.38 -10.91 3.26
CA PRO A 106 -17.72 -11.48 3.23
C PRO A 106 -17.92 -12.49 2.08
N PHE A 107 -17.10 -12.40 1.04
CA PHE A 107 -17.06 -13.32 -0.11
C PHE A 107 -15.71 -13.22 -0.83
N ILE A 108 -15.38 -14.22 -1.65
CA ILE A 108 -14.11 -14.33 -2.40
C ILE A 108 -14.41 -14.66 -3.87
N PRO A 109 -13.83 -13.91 -4.84
CA PRO A 109 -13.05 -12.69 -4.67
C PRO A 109 -13.90 -11.51 -4.23
N CYS A 110 -13.38 -10.69 -3.31
CA CYS A 110 -14.09 -9.52 -2.80
C CYS A 110 -13.95 -8.33 -3.76
N ASN A 111 -14.98 -7.50 -3.86
CA ASN A 111 -15.00 -6.28 -4.68
C ASN A 111 -15.42 -5.04 -3.86
N GLU A 112 -15.47 -3.89 -4.51
CA GLU A 112 -15.73 -2.59 -3.89
C GLU A 112 -17.18 -2.42 -3.37
N THR A 113 -18.11 -3.32 -3.73
CA THR A 113 -19.47 -3.31 -3.21
C THR A 113 -19.58 -3.95 -1.83
N ALA A 114 -18.56 -4.69 -1.40
CA ALA A 114 -18.50 -5.29 -0.08
C ALA A 114 -18.50 -4.23 1.04
N PRO A 115 -19.12 -4.50 2.18
CA PRO A 115 -19.07 -3.60 3.33
C PRO A 115 -17.65 -3.36 3.81
N TYR A 116 -17.19 -2.11 3.81
CA TYR A 116 -15.90 -1.70 4.34
C TYR A 116 -16.08 -1.27 5.80
N LYS A 117 -15.96 -2.23 6.72
CA LYS A 117 -16.31 -2.04 8.14
C LYS A 117 -15.14 -1.68 9.07
N GLY A 118 -13.91 -1.71 8.56
CA GLY A 118 -12.71 -1.75 9.38
C GLY A 118 -12.34 -3.19 9.71
N PHE A 119 -11.15 -3.39 10.30
CA PHE A 119 -10.64 -4.73 10.61
C PHE A 119 -11.32 -5.30 11.86
N ALA A 120 -11.92 -6.48 11.75
CA ALA A 120 -12.72 -7.06 12.84
C ALA A 120 -11.91 -7.43 14.10
N TYR A 121 -10.58 -7.59 13.98
CA TYR A 121 -9.71 -8.03 15.07
C TYR A 121 -8.89 -6.90 15.71
N GLY A 122 -9.36 -5.67 15.59
CA GLY A 122 -8.72 -4.49 16.17
C GLY A 122 -9.01 -3.21 15.36
N ASN A 123 -8.73 -2.05 15.91
CA ASN A 123 -9.07 -0.75 15.31
C ASN A 123 -8.04 -0.28 14.27
N ALA A 124 -7.16 -1.18 13.80
CA ALA A 124 -6.02 -0.81 12.97
C ALA A 124 -6.39 -0.16 11.63
N TRP A 125 -7.57 -0.46 11.09
CA TRP A 125 -8.04 0.06 9.80
C TRP A 125 -9.30 0.93 9.91
N ASP A 126 -9.82 1.17 11.11
CA ASP A 126 -10.97 2.05 11.33
C ASP A 126 -10.70 3.46 10.81
N PHE A 127 -9.50 3.99 11.08
CA PHE A 127 -9.10 5.29 10.56
C PHE A 127 -9.09 5.36 9.02
N LYS A 128 -8.75 4.25 8.33
CA LYS A 128 -8.80 4.18 6.85
C LYS A 128 -10.25 4.23 6.36
N ARG A 129 -11.15 3.46 6.99
CA ARG A 129 -12.58 3.51 6.73
C ARG A 129 -13.12 4.93 6.90
N ASP A 130 -12.78 5.57 8.00
CA ASP A 130 -13.31 6.88 8.35
C ASP A 130 -12.79 7.96 7.38
N LEU A 131 -11.54 7.86 6.93
CA LEU A 131 -10.97 8.73 5.91
C LEU A 131 -11.60 8.49 4.52
N ASP A 132 -11.80 7.23 4.12
CA ASP A 132 -12.48 6.90 2.87
C ASP A 132 -13.91 7.47 2.87
N ASN A 133 -14.66 7.27 3.95
CA ASN A 133 -16.00 7.83 4.12
C ASN A 133 -15.98 9.36 4.06
N CYS A 134 -15.01 10.00 4.73
CA CYS A 134 -14.86 11.46 4.71
C CYS A 134 -14.71 11.99 3.27
N VAL A 135 -13.77 11.44 2.48
CA VAL A 135 -13.53 11.98 1.13
C VAL A 135 -14.68 11.67 0.17
N MET A 136 -15.35 10.51 0.32
CA MET A 136 -16.54 10.16 -0.46
C MET A 136 -17.75 11.02 -0.09
N ASP A 137 -17.90 11.38 1.19
CA ASP A 137 -18.92 12.34 1.63
C ASP A 137 -18.67 13.73 1.09
N LEU A 138 -17.43 14.20 1.11
CA LEU A 138 -17.04 15.48 0.52
C LEU A 138 -17.32 15.51 -0.99
N PHE A 139 -17.05 14.39 -1.70
CA PHE A 139 -17.44 14.30 -3.12
C PHE A 139 -18.95 14.44 -3.30
N ARG A 140 -19.74 13.67 -2.57
CA ARG A 140 -21.21 13.67 -2.71
C ARG A 140 -21.85 15.01 -2.34
N LYS A 141 -21.36 15.66 -1.29
CA LYS A 141 -21.96 16.89 -0.72
C LYS A 141 -21.45 18.16 -1.36
N GLU A 142 -20.18 18.19 -1.80
CA GLU A 142 -19.48 19.41 -2.17
C GLU A 142 -18.78 19.32 -3.54
N GLY A 143 -18.84 18.16 -4.21
CA GLY A 143 -18.12 17.94 -5.45
C GLY A 143 -16.59 17.87 -5.28
N PHE A 144 -16.08 17.59 -4.07
CA PHE A 144 -14.63 17.43 -3.85
C PHE A 144 -14.09 16.29 -4.71
N PRO A 145 -13.13 16.54 -5.64
CA PRO A 145 -12.82 15.63 -6.73
C PRO A 145 -11.94 14.45 -6.29
N ALA A 146 -12.46 13.59 -5.41
CA ALA A 146 -11.72 12.49 -4.79
C ALA A 146 -11.82 11.17 -5.54
N THR A 147 -10.71 10.41 -5.52
CA THR A 147 -10.63 8.98 -5.87
C THR A 147 -9.92 8.24 -4.75
N VAL A 148 -10.38 7.04 -4.39
CA VAL A 148 -9.76 6.18 -3.38
C VAL A 148 -9.12 4.97 -4.04
N ILE A 149 -7.84 4.74 -3.76
CA ILE A 149 -7.08 3.55 -4.16
C ILE A 149 -6.86 2.67 -2.93
N ARG A 150 -7.34 1.44 -2.96
CA ARG A 150 -7.19 0.44 -1.89
C ARG A 150 -6.22 -0.66 -2.32
N PRO A 151 -4.90 -0.54 -2.04
CA PRO A 151 -3.96 -1.63 -2.30
C PRO A 151 -4.14 -2.79 -1.31
N CYS A 152 -3.80 -4.00 -1.79
CA CYS A 152 -3.62 -5.19 -0.95
C CYS A 152 -2.16 -5.28 -0.45
N TYR A 153 -1.61 -6.47 -0.21
CA TYR A 153 -0.23 -6.66 0.25
C TYR A 153 0.79 -6.09 -0.73
N ILE A 154 1.46 -4.99 -0.34
CA ILE A 154 2.45 -4.34 -1.20
C ILE A 154 3.76 -5.11 -1.16
N THR A 155 4.29 -5.42 -2.34
CA THR A 155 5.54 -6.14 -2.60
C THR A 155 6.45 -5.33 -3.52
N GLY A 156 7.67 -5.79 -3.72
CA GLY A 156 8.65 -5.16 -4.62
C GLY A 156 9.84 -4.53 -3.89
N PRO A 157 10.84 -4.02 -4.63
CA PRO A 157 12.00 -3.36 -4.06
C PRO A 157 11.65 -2.17 -3.17
N GLY A 158 12.41 -1.98 -2.09
CA GLY A 158 12.26 -0.82 -1.19
C GLY A 158 11.76 -1.12 0.21
N LEU A 159 11.16 -2.30 0.44
CA LEU A 159 10.90 -2.85 1.77
C LEU A 159 11.12 -4.37 1.77
N LEU A 160 11.44 -4.91 2.95
CA LEU A 160 11.58 -6.35 3.14
C LEU A 160 10.23 -7.08 2.88
N PRO A 161 10.27 -8.36 2.49
CA PRO A 161 9.06 -9.16 2.33
C PRO A 161 8.27 -9.25 3.65
N GLN A 162 6.98 -9.52 3.54
CA GLN A 162 6.12 -9.83 4.68
C GLN A 162 6.66 -11.08 5.38
N ASP A 163 6.88 -11.02 6.68
CA ASP A 163 7.38 -12.16 7.44
C ASP A 163 6.26 -12.99 8.07
N ASN A 164 6.62 -14.16 8.56
CA ASN A 164 5.72 -15.13 9.20
C ASN A 164 5.14 -14.67 10.53
N LEU A 165 5.68 -13.61 11.15
CA LEU A 165 5.19 -13.02 12.40
C LEU A 165 4.43 -11.70 12.17
N GLY A 166 3.97 -11.46 10.94
CA GLY A 166 3.14 -10.32 10.59
C GLY A 166 3.88 -9.00 10.34
N GLY A 167 5.23 -8.99 10.39
CA GLY A 167 6.08 -7.83 10.19
C GLY A 167 6.86 -7.87 8.87
N ARG A 168 8.00 -7.17 8.87
CA ARG A 168 8.98 -7.13 7.76
C ARG A 168 10.40 -7.14 8.35
N ARG A 169 10.73 -8.22 9.08
CA ARG A 169 11.99 -8.34 9.82
C ARG A 169 13.11 -8.85 8.93
N LYS A 170 14.33 -8.38 9.17
CA LYS A 170 15.53 -8.94 8.53
C LYS A 170 15.75 -10.40 8.91
N ASP A 171 15.49 -10.74 10.17
CA ASP A 171 15.63 -12.10 10.70
C ASP A 171 14.87 -13.14 9.90
N PHE A 172 13.71 -12.79 9.31
CA PHE A 172 12.94 -13.70 8.47
C PHE A 172 13.75 -14.27 7.30
N ILE A 173 14.55 -13.42 6.63
CA ILE A 173 15.40 -13.88 5.53
C ILE A 173 16.57 -14.71 6.05
N THR A 174 17.16 -14.32 7.17
CA THR A 174 18.26 -15.10 7.78
C THR A 174 17.77 -16.44 8.30
N ASP A 175 16.56 -16.51 8.84
CA ASP A 175 15.92 -17.77 9.26
C ASP A 175 15.68 -18.71 8.08
N ILE A 176 15.20 -18.19 6.94
CA ILE A 176 15.05 -18.97 5.70
C ILE A 176 16.41 -19.51 5.23
N ILE A 177 17.44 -18.67 5.17
CA ILE A 177 18.78 -19.07 4.70
C ILE A 177 19.40 -20.14 5.61
N ALA A 178 19.17 -20.03 6.94
CA ALA A 178 19.64 -21.00 7.94
C ALA A 178 18.78 -22.27 8.00
N GLU A 179 17.67 -22.34 7.25
CA GLU A 179 16.67 -23.41 7.29
C GLU A 179 16.09 -23.62 8.71
N ASN A 180 15.97 -22.52 9.46
CA ASN A 180 15.26 -22.54 10.73
C ASN A 180 13.78 -22.86 10.49
N VAL A 181 13.16 -23.51 11.48
CA VAL A 181 11.72 -23.75 11.45
C VAL A 181 10.96 -22.43 11.46
N LEU A 182 10.01 -22.28 10.55
CA LEU A 182 9.13 -21.12 10.46
C LEU A 182 7.75 -21.45 11.01
N ASP A 183 7.38 -20.80 12.10
CA ASP A 183 6.02 -20.91 12.64
C ASP A 183 5.05 -20.04 11.86
N LEU A 184 3.90 -20.59 11.49
CA LEU A 184 2.91 -19.96 10.63
C LEU A 184 1.51 -20.02 11.27
N PRO A 185 0.70 -18.97 11.21
CA PRO A 185 -0.65 -19.01 11.76
C PRO A 185 -1.57 -19.89 10.90
N GLY A 186 -2.42 -20.69 11.58
CA GLY A 186 -3.38 -21.56 10.94
C GLY A 186 -2.75 -22.79 10.30
N ASP A 187 -3.13 -23.11 9.06
CA ASP A 187 -2.65 -24.25 8.27
C ASP A 187 -1.91 -23.85 6.98
N GLY A 188 -1.65 -22.55 6.83
CA GLY A 188 -0.98 -22.00 5.65
C GLY A 188 -1.83 -21.92 4.39
N SER A 189 -3.12 -22.29 4.44
CA SER A 189 -4.05 -22.19 3.30
C SER A 189 -4.62 -20.79 3.09
N THR A 190 -4.42 -19.89 4.05
CA THR A 190 -4.90 -18.51 3.99
C THR A 190 -4.39 -17.82 2.72
N LEU A 191 -5.30 -17.19 1.99
CA LEU A 191 -4.99 -16.51 0.73
C LEU A 191 -4.35 -15.15 0.97
N LEU A 192 -3.21 -14.91 0.33
CA LEU A 192 -2.50 -13.63 0.28
C LEU A 192 -2.44 -13.16 -1.17
N GLN A 193 -2.93 -11.95 -1.46
CA GLN A 193 -2.87 -11.38 -2.81
C GLN A 193 -1.94 -10.17 -2.83
N PRO A 194 -0.79 -10.26 -3.49
CA PRO A 194 0.15 -9.14 -3.55
C PRO A 194 -0.26 -8.09 -4.58
N ILE A 195 0.26 -6.89 -4.38
CA ILE A 195 0.37 -5.83 -5.38
C ILE A 195 1.83 -5.39 -5.47
N HIS A 196 2.41 -5.39 -6.65
CA HIS A 196 3.76 -4.87 -6.83
C HIS A 196 3.77 -3.35 -6.78
N VAL A 197 4.70 -2.75 -6.05
CA VAL A 197 4.75 -1.29 -5.80
C VAL A 197 4.76 -0.45 -7.08
N LYS A 198 5.40 -0.93 -8.16
CA LYS A 198 5.38 -0.28 -9.49
C LYS A 198 3.98 -0.28 -10.10
N HIS A 199 3.23 -1.38 -9.97
CA HIS A 199 1.86 -1.46 -10.48
C HIS A 199 0.88 -0.67 -9.62
N LEU A 200 1.13 -0.60 -8.31
CA LEU A 200 0.41 0.32 -7.44
C LEU A 200 0.66 1.78 -7.87
N ALA A 201 1.91 2.17 -8.07
CA ALA A 201 2.23 3.51 -8.57
C ALA A 201 1.57 3.80 -9.93
N ASN A 202 1.55 2.81 -10.83
CA ASN A 202 0.85 2.91 -12.11
C ASN A 202 -0.66 3.13 -11.95
N SER A 203 -1.31 2.55 -10.95
CA SER A 203 -2.75 2.79 -10.71
C SER A 203 -3.06 4.24 -10.33
N PHE A 204 -2.16 4.91 -9.60
CA PHE A 204 -2.27 6.34 -9.32
C PHE A 204 -2.08 7.20 -10.59
N PHE A 205 -1.12 6.83 -11.44
CA PHE A 205 -0.93 7.48 -12.73
C PHE A 205 -2.17 7.30 -13.63
N LEU A 206 -2.70 6.09 -13.72
CA LEU A 206 -3.92 5.83 -14.51
C LEU A 206 -5.11 6.63 -13.98
N ALA A 207 -5.29 6.74 -12.66
CA ALA A 207 -6.34 7.58 -12.09
C ALA A 207 -6.18 9.07 -12.47
N LEU A 208 -4.94 9.58 -12.57
CA LEU A 208 -4.70 10.93 -13.09
C LEU A 208 -5.10 11.07 -14.58
N MET A 209 -4.92 10.01 -15.37
CA MET A 209 -5.23 10.00 -16.81
C MET A 209 -6.72 9.80 -17.12
N HIS A 210 -7.48 9.18 -16.19
CA HIS A 210 -8.92 8.88 -16.36
C HIS A 210 -9.81 9.64 -15.35
N PRO A 211 -9.67 10.99 -15.19
CA PRO A 211 -10.34 11.72 -14.12
C PRO A 211 -11.86 11.72 -14.22
N LEU A 212 -12.44 11.54 -15.40
CA LEU A 212 -13.89 11.50 -15.59
C LEU A 212 -14.49 10.18 -15.12
N ALA A 213 -13.73 9.09 -15.24
CA ALA A 213 -14.19 7.77 -14.83
C ALA A 213 -14.01 7.51 -13.33
N CYS A 214 -13.02 8.17 -12.68
CA CYS A 214 -12.60 7.76 -11.35
C CYS A 214 -12.93 8.74 -10.21
N LYS A 215 -13.33 9.99 -10.50
CA LYS A 215 -13.77 10.91 -9.43
C LYS A 215 -15.07 10.41 -8.78
N GLY A 216 -15.07 10.32 -7.47
CA GLY A 216 -16.17 9.75 -6.70
C GLY A 216 -16.12 8.23 -6.57
N GLU A 217 -15.05 7.58 -7.03
CA GLU A 217 -14.93 6.13 -7.10
C GLU A 217 -13.84 5.58 -6.18
N ILE A 218 -14.00 4.30 -5.82
CA ILE A 218 -13.07 3.53 -5.01
C ILE A 218 -12.61 2.33 -5.84
N TYR A 219 -11.31 2.01 -5.79
CA TYR A 219 -10.73 0.91 -6.54
C TYR A 219 -9.87 0.00 -5.65
N ASN A 220 -10.16 -1.30 -5.67
CA ASN A 220 -9.24 -2.31 -5.17
C ASN A 220 -8.13 -2.53 -6.18
N ILE A 221 -6.88 -2.46 -5.74
CA ILE A 221 -5.69 -2.59 -6.58
C ILE A 221 -4.83 -3.74 -6.09
N THR A 222 -4.71 -4.78 -6.92
CA THR A 222 -3.96 -6.00 -6.64
C THR A 222 -3.46 -6.63 -7.94
N LEU A 223 -2.67 -7.69 -7.86
CA LEU A 223 -2.29 -8.52 -9.02
C LEU A 223 -3.40 -9.54 -9.35
N SER A 224 -3.15 -10.38 -10.35
CA SER A 224 -4.17 -11.21 -11.01
C SER A 224 -4.88 -12.21 -10.12
N HIS A 225 -4.20 -12.77 -9.12
CA HIS A 225 -4.75 -13.80 -8.23
C HIS A 225 -4.09 -13.80 -6.85
N ALA A 226 -4.70 -14.51 -5.91
CA ALA A 226 -4.17 -14.74 -4.57
C ALA A 226 -3.46 -16.10 -4.52
N LEU A 227 -2.46 -16.21 -3.65
CA LEU A 227 -1.71 -17.42 -3.37
C LEU A 227 -1.94 -17.86 -1.92
N PRO A 228 -1.95 -19.17 -1.62
CA PRO A 228 -1.87 -19.64 -0.25
C PRO A 228 -0.59 -19.12 0.43
N LEU A 229 -0.65 -18.88 1.73
CA LEU A 229 0.50 -18.41 2.51
C LEU A 229 1.68 -19.39 2.44
N ASN A 230 1.40 -20.70 2.37
CA ASN A 230 2.43 -21.73 2.13
C ASN A 230 3.18 -21.48 0.81
N GLU A 231 2.46 -21.14 -0.27
CA GLU A 231 3.07 -20.89 -1.57
C GLU A 231 3.89 -19.59 -1.56
N TYR A 232 3.40 -18.56 -0.86
CA TYR A 232 4.14 -17.32 -0.65
C TYR A 232 5.50 -17.58 0.03
N LEU A 233 5.53 -18.41 1.09
CA LEU A 233 6.76 -18.79 1.77
C LEU A 233 7.68 -19.63 0.90
N ARG A 234 7.11 -20.63 0.20
CA ARG A 234 7.88 -21.48 -0.72
C ARG A 234 8.56 -20.65 -1.82
N LEU A 235 7.84 -19.73 -2.45
CA LEU A 235 8.39 -18.83 -3.46
C LEU A 235 9.47 -17.90 -2.88
N THR A 236 9.24 -17.35 -1.69
CA THR A 236 10.24 -16.51 -1.02
C THR A 236 11.52 -17.31 -0.73
N ALA A 237 11.40 -18.52 -0.21
CA ALA A 237 12.52 -19.37 0.14
C ALA A 237 13.28 -19.93 -1.08
N SER A 238 12.57 -20.19 -2.18
CA SER A 238 13.15 -20.72 -3.42
C SER A 238 14.24 -19.83 -4.01
N VAL A 239 14.13 -18.50 -3.82
CA VAL A 239 15.15 -17.53 -4.24
C VAL A 239 16.51 -17.81 -3.61
N PHE A 240 16.51 -18.35 -2.39
CA PHE A 240 17.72 -18.71 -1.63
C PHE A 240 18.14 -20.17 -1.83
N GLY A 241 17.41 -20.93 -2.67
CA GLY A 241 17.61 -22.36 -2.84
C GLY A 241 17.28 -23.17 -1.57
N LYS A 242 16.34 -22.68 -0.75
CA LYS A 242 16.01 -23.21 0.57
C LYS A 242 14.56 -23.70 0.65
N GLN A 243 14.32 -24.64 1.58
CA GLN A 243 13.01 -25.21 1.89
C GLN A 243 12.86 -25.37 3.40
N PRO A 244 12.63 -24.27 4.13
CA PRO A 244 12.49 -24.30 5.58
C PRO A 244 11.28 -25.16 5.98
N GLU A 245 11.40 -25.86 7.11
CA GLU A 245 10.29 -26.56 7.74
C GLU A 245 9.27 -25.57 8.26
N ILE A 246 7.98 -25.87 8.12
CA ILE A 246 6.88 -25.02 8.56
C ILE A 246 6.11 -25.72 9.67
N HIS A 247 6.02 -25.07 10.83
CA HIS A 247 5.12 -25.46 11.91
C HIS A 247 3.88 -24.59 11.93
N TYR A 248 2.74 -25.20 11.96
CA TYR A 248 1.45 -24.52 12.04
C TYR A 248 1.03 -24.35 13.51
N MET A 249 0.71 -23.11 13.88
CA MET A 249 0.39 -22.74 15.24
C MET A 249 -0.86 -21.86 15.31
N THR A 250 -1.48 -21.78 16.47
CA THR A 250 -2.50 -20.75 16.72
C THR A 250 -1.87 -19.36 16.82
N ILE A 251 -2.66 -18.32 16.65
CA ILE A 251 -2.19 -16.93 16.86
C ILE A 251 -1.72 -16.75 18.29
N GLU A 252 -2.44 -17.31 19.26
CA GLU A 252 -2.16 -17.24 20.69
C GLU A 252 -0.81 -17.87 21.02
N ASP A 253 -0.51 -19.04 20.45
CA ASP A 253 0.77 -19.74 20.68
C ASP A 253 1.95 -18.98 20.06
N ILE A 254 1.77 -18.38 18.85
CA ILE A 254 2.78 -17.52 18.22
C ILE A 254 3.05 -16.28 19.08
N LEU A 255 2.00 -15.63 19.59
CA LEU A 255 2.13 -14.47 20.47
C LEU A 255 2.87 -14.84 21.77
N ALA A 256 2.52 -15.99 22.38
CA ALA A 256 3.18 -16.48 23.58
C ALA A 256 4.67 -16.81 23.36
N LYS A 257 5.00 -17.43 22.20
CA LYS A 257 6.37 -17.85 21.86
C LYS A 257 7.29 -16.67 21.51
N TYR A 258 6.81 -15.71 20.74
CA TYR A 258 7.65 -14.67 20.15
C TYR A 258 7.50 -13.27 20.79
N GLY A 259 6.42 -13.03 21.55
CA GLY A 259 6.22 -11.80 22.32
C GLY A 259 6.34 -10.53 21.44
N SER A 260 7.22 -9.62 21.86
CA SER A 260 7.41 -8.32 21.19
C SER A 260 7.99 -8.38 19.76
N LYS A 261 8.43 -9.54 19.30
CA LYS A 261 8.88 -9.73 17.91
C LYS A 261 7.69 -9.81 16.92
N VAL A 262 6.48 -10.09 17.42
CA VAL A 262 5.27 -10.23 16.62
C VAL A 262 4.68 -8.85 16.32
N ASN A 263 4.39 -8.59 15.05
CA ASN A 263 3.42 -7.58 14.69
C ASN A 263 2.02 -8.22 14.77
N GLU A 264 1.36 -8.07 15.91
CA GLU A 264 0.08 -8.74 16.21
C GLU A 264 -1.00 -8.46 15.14
N ILE A 265 -1.10 -7.21 14.69
CA ILE A 265 -2.07 -6.83 13.65
C ILE A 265 -1.74 -7.53 12.33
N GLY A 266 -0.47 -7.50 11.93
CA GLY A 266 0.00 -8.18 10.72
C GLY A 266 -0.18 -9.69 10.81
N LEU A 267 0.05 -10.32 11.97
CA LEU A 267 -0.18 -11.75 12.18
C LEU A 267 -1.66 -12.11 12.01
N LYS A 268 -2.57 -11.32 12.59
CA LYS A 268 -4.01 -11.49 12.41
C LYS A 268 -4.44 -11.33 10.95
N PHE A 269 -3.75 -10.46 10.19
CA PHE A 269 -3.96 -10.34 8.74
C PHE A 269 -3.50 -11.59 7.99
N LEU A 270 -2.36 -12.19 8.35
CA LEU A 270 -1.90 -13.43 7.73
C LEU A 270 -2.88 -14.60 7.96
N ALA A 271 -3.69 -14.53 9.00
CA ALA A 271 -4.75 -15.49 9.29
C ALA A 271 -6.10 -15.17 8.61
N CYS A 272 -6.19 -14.09 7.82
CA CYS A 272 -7.39 -13.71 7.07
C CYS A 272 -7.17 -13.85 5.58
N HIS A 273 -8.14 -14.46 4.86
CA HIS A 273 -8.10 -14.46 3.40
C HIS A 273 -8.12 -13.03 2.86
N MET A 274 -7.20 -12.76 1.93
CA MET A 274 -7.11 -11.50 1.19
C MET A 274 -7.11 -11.85 -0.30
N CYS A 275 -8.30 -11.80 -0.91
CA CYS A 275 -8.51 -12.15 -2.32
C CYS A 275 -9.57 -11.22 -2.91
N PHE A 276 -9.18 -10.42 -3.91
CA PHE A 276 -9.98 -9.34 -4.49
C PHE A 276 -10.02 -9.42 -6.00
N THR A 277 -11.08 -8.88 -6.60
CA THR A 277 -11.14 -8.61 -8.03
C THR A 277 -10.70 -7.18 -8.35
N THR A 278 -10.10 -6.99 -9.51
CA THR A 278 -9.70 -5.68 -10.05
C THR A 278 -10.51 -5.31 -11.30
N GLU A 279 -11.64 -5.97 -11.55
CA GLU A 279 -12.45 -5.75 -12.76
C GLU A 279 -12.88 -4.30 -12.91
N LYS A 280 -13.25 -3.63 -11.81
CA LYS A 280 -13.60 -2.21 -11.82
C LYS A 280 -12.43 -1.35 -12.28
N ALA A 281 -11.23 -1.55 -11.72
CA ALA A 281 -10.03 -0.82 -12.11
C ALA A 281 -9.62 -1.12 -13.57
N ARG A 282 -9.82 -2.36 -14.03
CA ARG A 282 -9.57 -2.73 -15.44
C ARG A 282 -10.49 -1.99 -16.39
N ARG A 283 -11.79 -1.93 -16.06
CA ARG A 283 -12.81 -1.26 -16.91
C ARG A 283 -12.62 0.25 -16.94
N ASP A 284 -12.43 0.88 -15.78
CA ASP A 284 -12.52 2.33 -15.62
C ASP A 284 -11.16 3.04 -15.77
N LEU A 285 -10.06 2.35 -15.43
CA LEU A 285 -8.70 2.88 -15.44
C LEU A 285 -7.78 2.18 -16.44
N GLU A 286 -8.25 1.18 -17.18
CA GLU A 286 -7.42 0.33 -18.03
C GLU A 286 -6.26 -0.34 -17.26
N TYR A 287 -6.49 -0.64 -15.96
CA TYR A 287 -5.49 -1.24 -15.09
C TYR A 287 -5.19 -2.67 -15.50
N MET A 288 -4.00 -2.88 -16.07
CA MET A 288 -3.51 -4.18 -16.52
C MET A 288 -2.09 -4.43 -15.99
N PRO A 289 -1.93 -5.01 -14.81
CA PRO A 289 -0.61 -5.32 -14.27
C PRO A 289 0.08 -6.40 -15.10
N LYS A 290 1.37 -6.19 -15.37
CA LYS A 290 2.19 -7.13 -16.17
C LYS A 290 2.78 -8.26 -15.34
N TYR A 291 2.97 -8.02 -14.02
CA TYR A 291 3.52 -9.01 -13.11
C TYR A 291 2.46 -10.00 -12.66
N THR A 292 2.87 -11.25 -12.52
CA THR A 292 2.13 -12.23 -11.73
C THR A 292 2.41 -12.03 -10.24
N PRO A 293 1.58 -12.56 -9.33
CA PRO A 293 1.89 -12.59 -7.91
C PRO A 293 3.25 -13.23 -7.60
N GLU A 294 3.60 -14.31 -8.30
CA GLU A 294 4.86 -15.04 -8.19
C GLU A 294 6.05 -14.15 -8.55
N ASP A 295 6.00 -13.44 -9.68
CA ASP A 295 7.05 -12.51 -10.12
C ASP A 295 7.29 -11.44 -9.05
N ALA A 296 6.21 -10.88 -8.49
CA ALA A 296 6.28 -9.84 -7.47
C ALA A 296 6.92 -10.32 -6.16
N ILE A 297 6.62 -11.55 -5.75
CA ILE A 297 7.21 -12.18 -4.56
C ILE A 297 8.69 -12.47 -4.80
N ILE A 298 9.03 -13.07 -5.93
CA ILE A 298 10.41 -13.41 -6.31
C ILE A 298 11.26 -12.13 -6.41
N GLU A 299 10.80 -11.08 -7.10
CA GLU A 299 11.55 -9.81 -7.19
C GLU A 299 11.78 -9.19 -5.80
N THR A 300 10.79 -9.26 -4.91
CA THR A 300 10.93 -8.77 -3.54
C THR A 300 12.01 -9.53 -2.77
N ALA A 301 12.01 -10.86 -2.87
CA ALA A 301 12.99 -11.72 -2.19
C ALA A 301 14.41 -11.53 -2.75
N LEU A 302 14.57 -11.44 -4.07
CA LEU A 302 15.85 -11.13 -4.74
C LEU A 302 16.41 -9.77 -4.33
N TRP A 303 15.55 -8.76 -4.22
CA TRP A 303 15.96 -7.45 -3.72
C TRP A 303 16.38 -7.52 -2.25
N ALA A 304 15.61 -8.22 -1.42
CA ALA A 304 15.94 -8.37 0.01
C ALA A 304 17.27 -9.12 0.21
N GLU A 305 17.56 -10.14 -0.59
CA GLU A 305 18.84 -10.85 -0.57
C GLU A 305 20.01 -9.88 -0.79
N LYS A 306 19.94 -9.10 -1.88
CA LYS A 306 20.99 -8.11 -2.20
C LYS A 306 21.11 -7.06 -1.10
N PHE A 307 20.00 -6.58 -0.55
CA PHE A 307 19.96 -5.58 0.51
C PHE A 307 20.58 -6.08 1.83
N ILE A 308 20.46 -7.38 2.14
CA ILE A 308 20.99 -7.95 3.38
C ILE A 308 22.47 -8.30 3.26
N ARG A 309 22.90 -8.73 2.06
CA ARG A 309 24.30 -9.12 1.79
C ARG A 309 25.24 -7.94 1.52
N GLY A 310 24.70 -6.80 1.08
CA GLY A 310 25.49 -5.70 0.59
C GLY A 310 25.52 -4.45 1.19
#